data_6408b8c11fd1657acccc80283e1dc715
#
_entry.id   6408b8c11fd1657acccc80283e1dc715
#
_cell.length_a   1.000
_cell.length_b   1.000
_cell.length_c   1.000
_cell.angle_alpha   90.00
_cell.angle_beta   90.00
_cell.angle_gamma   90.00
#
_symmetry.space_group_name_H-M   'P 1'
#
loop_
_entity.id
_entity.type
_entity.pdbx_description
1 polymer ?
#
loop_
_entity_poly.entity_id
_entity_poly.type
_entity_poly.pdbx_seq_one_letter_code
_entity_poly.pdbx_strand_id
1 'polypeptide(L)'
;MSFKLEKQKFLNMPLEEKRKYYKGSINALDQILTWVERTKKNEEIAKKISLWQGDITSLEIDAIVNAANSSLLGGGGVDGAIHRGAGANLKKECATLGGCRVGEAKITGAYMLPAKYVIHTVGPQGEKPEKLRECYENCLKLAKANQLRTIAFPCISTGIYRYPQRPAAQVALSTVKKFLLDNEDAVDRVIFCVFLKSDKDIYEELLQQYFPVDQ
;
A
#
# COMPACT_ATOMS: atom_id res chain seq x y z
N MET A 1 14.26 19.17 -15.87
CA MET A 1 13.97 17.83 -16.47
C MET A 1 12.49 17.57 -16.35
N SER A 2 11.82 17.04 -17.38
CA SER A 2 10.38 16.71 -17.32
C SER A 2 10.18 15.58 -16.30
N PHE A 3 9.08 15.61 -15.53
CA PHE A 3 8.76 14.55 -14.57
C PHE A 3 8.66 13.17 -15.26
N LYS A 4 8.25 13.12 -16.53
CA LYS A 4 8.18 11.90 -17.33
C LYS A 4 9.56 11.26 -17.53
N LEU A 5 10.57 12.05 -17.86
CA LEU A 5 11.95 11.57 -18.02
C LEU A 5 12.54 11.11 -16.68
N GLU A 6 12.26 11.84 -15.62
CA GLU A 6 12.73 11.47 -14.30
C GLU A 6 12.03 10.20 -13.76
N LYS A 7 10.73 10.03 -14.02
CA LYS A 7 10.03 8.78 -13.73
C LYS A 7 10.72 7.59 -14.41
N GLN A 8 11.00 7.68 -15.71
CA GLN A 8 11.71 6.62 -16.44
C GLN A 8 13.11 6.38 -15.89
N LYS A 9 13.83 7.45 -15.57
CA LYS A 9 15.15 7.33 -14.92
C LYS A 9 15.08 6.48 -13.65
N PHE A 10 14.13 6.78 -12.72
CA PHE A 10 14.01 6.05 -11.46
C PHE A 10 13.52 4.61 -11.65
N LEU A 11 12.63 4.37 -12.61
CA LEU A 11 12.13 3.00 -12.90
C LEU A 11 13.21 2.09 -13.50
N ASN A 12 14.14 2.65 -14.28
CA ASN A 12 15.23 1.91 -14.92
C ASN A 12 16.54 1.94 -14.13
N MET A 13 16.57 2.67 -13.00
CA MET A 13 17.78 2.84 -12.20
C MET A 13 18.13 1.55 -11.46
N PRO A 14 19.40 1.12 -11.43
CA PRO A 14 19.84 0.03 -10.58
C PRO A 14 19.50 0.29 -9.12
N LEU A 15 19.09 -0.77 -8.39
CA LEU A 15 18.61 -0.67 -7.02
C LEU A 15 19.63 0.01 -6.08
N GLU A 16 20.89 -0.38 -6.19
CA GLU A 16 22.02 0.20 -5.43
C GLU A 16 22.15 1.72 -5.64
N GLU A 17 21.90 2.18 -6.84
CA GLU A 17 21.93 3.61 -7.17
C GLU A 17 20.70 4.31 -6.64
N LYS A 18 19.52 3.70 -6.79
CA LYS A 18 18.24 4.24 -6.32
C LYS A 18 18.23 4.44 -4.80
N ARG A 19 18.81 3.52 -4.04
CA ARG A 19 18.94 3.60 -2.58
C ARG A 19 19.60 4.88 -2.08
N LYS A 20 20.46 5.52 -2.89
CA LYS A 20 21.15 6.77 -2.53
C LYS A 20 20.23 8.00 -2.48
N TYR A 21 19.05 7.91 -3.09
CA TYR A 21 18.09 9.02 -3.15
C TYR A 21 17.15 9.08 -1.94
N TYR A 22 16.90 7.96 -1.28
CA TYR A 22 16.08 7.92 -0.09
C TYR A 22 16.93 8.10 1.16
N LYS A 23 16.59 9.09 1.99
CA LYS A 23 17.40 9.48 3.16
C LYS A 23 17.03 8.72 4.44
N GLY A 24 15.93 7.98 4.45
CA GLY A 24 15.49 7.17 5.57
C GLY A 24 16.05 5.75 5.55
N SER A 25 15.64 4.95 6.53
CA SER A 25 15.90 3.51 6.51
C SER A 25 15.13 2.83 5.37
N ILE A 26 15.74 1.82 4.77
CA ILE A 26 15.12 1.02 3.71
C ILE A 26 14.85 -0.37 4.28
N ASN A 27 13.63 -0.87 4.09
CA ASN A 27 13.22 -2.22 4.46
C ASN A 27 12.94 -3.02 3.18
N ALA A 28 13.81 -3.95 2.87
CA ALA A 28 13.66 -4.84 1.73
C ALA A 28 12.59 -5.92 2.02
N LEU A 29 11.99 -6.45 0.97
CA LEU A 29 10.89 -7.42 1.08
C LEU A 29 11.27 -8.68 1.88
N ASP A 30 12.49 -9.16 1.73
CA ASP A 30 13.03 -10.33 2.43
C ASP A 30 13.17 -10.15 3.95
N GLN A 31 13.17 -8.90 4.44
CA GLN A 31 13.17 -8.56 5.86
C GLN A 31 11.77 -8.55 6.47
N ILE A 32 10.72 -8.69 5.65
CA ILE A 32 9.32 -8.62 6.08
C ILE A 32 8.75 -10.03 6.08
N LEU A 33 8.57 -10.59 7.28
CA LEU A 33 8.04 -11.94 7.44
C LEU A 33 6.61 -12.07 6.89
N THR A 34 6.33 -13.19 6.27
CA THR A 34 4.96 -13.58 5.91
C THR A 34 4.15 -13.91 7.17
N TRP A 35 2.83 -13.94 7.04
CA TRP A 35 1.96 -14.35 8.14
C TRP A 35 2.24 -15.79 8.57
N VAL A 36 2.53 -16.69 7.63
CA VAL A 36 2.95 -18.06 7.89
C VAL A 36 4.26 -18.15 8.66
N GLU A 37 5.27 -17.38 8.27
CA GLU A 37 6.57 -17.38 8.97
C GLU A 37 6.45 -16.86 10.41
N ARG A 38 5.57 -15.88 10.65
CA ARG A 38 5.29 -15.37 12.01
C ARG A 38 4.57 -16.38 12.88
N THR A 39 3.68 -17.20 12.29
CA THR A 39 2.82 -18.15 13.03
C THR A 39 3.30 -19.58 12.97
N LYS A 40 4.33 -19.87 12.13
CA LYS A 40 4.90 -21.22 11.87
C LYS A 40 3.88 -22.23 11.31
N LYS A 41 2.91 -21.78 10.53
CA LYS A 41 1.79 -22.57 10.03
C LYS A 41 1.61 -22.44 8.52
N ASN A 42 1.06 -23.47 7.86
CA ASN A 42 1.20 -23.65 6.42
C ASN A 42 -0.15 -23.55 5.67
N GLU A 43 -0.57 -22.32 5.32
CA GLU A 43 -1.63 -22.10 4.34
C GLU A 43 -1.09 -21.29 3.15
N GLU A 44 -1.32 -21.74 1.93
CA GLU A 44 -0.76 -21.14 0.72
C GLU A 44 -1.10 -19.64 0.57
N ILE A 45 -2.37 -19.29 0.84
CA ILE A 45 -2.80 -17.89 0.75
C ILE A 45 -2.15 -17.01 1.85
N ALA A 46 -1.92 -17.58 3.03
CA ALA A 46 -1.29 -16.86 4.15
C ALA A 46 0.20 -16.58 3.92
N LYS A 47 0.86 -17.33 3.03
CA LYS A 47 2.23 -17.05 2.58
C LYS A 47 2.32 -15.75 1.79
N LYS A 48 1.21 -15.31 1.21
CA LYS A 48 1.12 -14.04 0.45
C LYS A 48 0.80 -12.83 1.32
N ILE A 49 0.58 -13.01 2.62
CA ILE A 49 0.21 -11.95 3.56
C ILE A 49 1.36 -11.61 4.49
N SER A 50 1.54 -10.34 4.74
CA SER A 50 2.42 -9.83 5.81
C SER A 50 1.69 -8.77 6.62
N LEU A 51 1.95 -8.75 7.92
CA LEU A 51 1.64 -7.63 8.80
C LEU A 51 2.97 -7.01 9.23
N TRP A 52 3.14 -5.74 8.92
CA TRP A 52 4.36 -5.03 9.24
C TRP A 52 4.04 -3.66 9.88
N GLN A 53 4.72 -3.33 10.97
CA GLN A 53 4.55 -2.05 11.66
C GLN A 53 5.74 -1.14 11.35
N GLY A 54 5.46 0.01 10.74
CA GLY A 54 6.50 0.97 10.40
C GLY A 54 6.04 2.04 9.41
N ASP A 55 7.00 2.74 8.86
CA ASP A 55 6.78 3.80 7.86
C ASP A 55 6.73 3.20 6.45
N ILE A 56 5.56 3.23 5.82
CA ILE A 56 5.33 2.67 4.48
C ILE A 56 6.30 3.24 3.42
N THR A 57 6.79 4.47 3.62
CA THR A 57 7.72 5.12 2.69
C THR A 57 9.10 4.45 2.66
N SER A 58 9.43 3.61 3.64
CA SER A 58 10.69 2.88 3.73
C SER A 58 10.69 1.55 2.97
N LEU A 59 9.55 1.08 2.47
CA LEU A 59 9.40 -0.24 1.88
C LEU A 59 9.95 -0.29 0.44
N GLU A 60 10.92 -1.18 0.22
CA GLU A 60 11.53 -1.45 -1.08
C GLU A 60 10.79 -2.60 -1.77
N ILE A 61 9.66 -2.26 -2.38
CA ILE A 61 8.71 -3.18 -3.03
C ILE A 61 8.20 -2.58 -4.35
N ASP A 62 7.34 -3.30 -5.08
CA ASP A 62 6.82 -2.78 -6.35
C ASP A 62 5.90 -1.58 -6.15
N ALA A 63 4.93 -1.64 -5.23
CA ALA A 63 4.01 -0.54 -5.00
C ALA A 63 3.69 -0.33 -3.51
N ILE A 64 3.64 0.95 -3.12
CA ILE A 64 3.00 1.37 -1.87
C ILE A 64 1.70 2.11 -2.20
N VAL A 65 0.68 1.94 -1.36
CA VAL A 65 -0.60 2.64 -1.49
C VAL A 65 -0.55 3.93 -0.68
N ASN A 66 -1.03 5.01 -1.29
CA ASN A 66 -1.25 6.29 -0.64
C ASN A 66 -2.73 6.48 -0.32
N ALA A 67 -3.05 6.78 0.92
CA ALA A 67 -4.37 7.28 1.32
C ALA A 67 -4.43 8.79 1.05
N ALA A 68 -4.81 9.13 -0.17
CA ALA A 68 -4.83 10.49 -0.70
C ALA A 68 -6.17 11.21 -0.44
N ASN A 69 -6.19 12.50 -0.65
CA ASN A 69 -7.42 13.25 -0.87
C ASN A 69 -7.76 13.35 -2.37
N SER A 70 -8.96 13.84 -2.70
CA SER A 70 -9.45 13.89 -4.08
C SER A 70 -8.64 14.77 -5.03
N SER A 71 -7.84 15.70 -4.53
CA SER A 71 -6.96 16.52 -5.38
C SER A 71 -5.70 15.78 -5.85
N LEU A 72 -5.25 14.75 -5.12
CA LEU A 72 -3.98 14.03 -5.30
C LEU A 72 -2.73 14.92 -5.14
N LEU A 73 -2.85 16.13 -4.62
CA LEU A 73 -1.76 17.11 -4.57
C LEU A 73 -1.01 17.15 -3.23
N GLY A 74 -1.18 16.11 -2.43
CA GLY A 74 -0.58 16.00 -1.12
C GLY A 74 -1.51 16.46 0.00
N GLY A 75 -1.14 16.14 1.22
CA GLY A 75 -1.89 16.45 2.44
C GLY A 75 -1.08 16.14 3.68
N GLY A 76 -1.76 15.76 4.75
CA GLY A 76 -1.15 15.33 6.01
C GLY A 76 -0.96 13.81 6.10
N GLY A 77 -0.46 13.34 7.25
CA GLY A 77 -0.29 11.91 7.53
C GLY A 77 0.57 11.17 6.50
N VAL A 78 0.12 10.00 6.09
CA VAL A 78 0.84 9.15 5.11
C VAL A 78 0.99 9.84 3.76
N ASP A 79 -0.02 10.59 3.31
CA ASP A 79 0.01 11.35 2.05
C ASP A 79 1.15 12.37 2.05
N GLY A 80 1.27 13.14 3.13
CA GLY A 80 2.39 14.08 3.29
C GLY A 80 3.75 13.40 3.35
N ALA A 81 3.87 12.27 4.04
CA ALA A 81 5.11 11.50 4.12
C ALA A 81 5.54 10.97 2.73
N ILE A 82 4.62 10.42 1.97
CA ILE A 82 4.87 9.90 0.61
C ILE A 82 5.32 11.05 -0.32
N HIS A 83 4.62 12.18 -0.32
CA HIS A 83 5.01 13.32 -1.16
C HIS A 83 6.38 13.88 -0.78
N ARG A 84 6.71 14.00 0.51
CA ARG A 84 8.04 14.44 0.97
C ARG A 84 9.14 13.46 0.53
N GLY A 85 8.91 12.16 0.73
CA GLY A 85 9.88 11.13 0.37
C GLY A 85 10.11 10.98 -1.13
N ALA A 86 9.06 11.10 -1.92
CA ALA A 86 9.13 11.00 -3.38
C ALA A 86 9.78 12.22 -4.05
N GLY A 87 9.70 13.40 -3.42
CA GLY A 87 10.16 14.65 -4.00
C GLY A 87 9.14 15.33 -4.91
N ALA A 88 9.48 16.50 -5.41
CA ALA A 88 8.56 17.42 -6.10
C ALA A 88 7.90 16.85 -7.37
N ASN A 89 8.51 15.89 -8.03
CA ASN A 89 7.98 15.36 -9.29
C ASN A 89 6.77 14.45 -9.11
N LEU A 90 6.58 13.83 -7.94
CA LEU A 90 5.34 13.12 -7.64
C LEU A 90 4.13 14.06 -7.75
N LYS A 91 4.19 15.23 -7.14
CA LYS A 91 3.10 16.22 -7.22
C LYS A 91 2.84 16.68 -8.64
N LYS A 92 3.90 16.85 -9.46
CA LYS A 92 3.75 17.22 -10.87
C LYS A 92 3.05 16.13 -11.68
N GLU A 93 3.39 14.85 -11.46
CA GLU A 93 2.68 13.73 -12.11
C GLU A 93 1.23 13.66 -11.63
N CYS A 94 0.99 13.74 -10.33
CA CYS A 94 -0.37 13.73 -9.75
C CYS A 94 -1.27 14.83 -10.34
N ALA A 95 -0.72 16.04 -10.56
CA ALA A 95 -1.46 17.15 -11.16
C ALA A 95 -1.99 16.85 -12.57
N THR A 96 -1.33 15.95 -13.31
CA THR A 96 -1.79 15.54 -14.67
C THR A 96 -2.96 14.57 -14.64
N LEU A 97 -3.29 13.98 -13.47
CA LEU A 97 -4.32 12.95 -13.35
C LEU A 97 -5.75 13.51 -13.20
N GLY A 98 -5.89 14.82 -12.96
CA GLY A 98 -7.20 15.47 -12.84
C GLY A 98 -7.98 15.05 -11.59
N GLY A 99 -7.30 14.76 -10.49
CA GLY A 99 -7.92 14.31 -9.24
C GLY A 99 -8.31 12.82 -9.25
N CYS A 100 -9.01 12.41 -8.18
CA CYS A 100 -9.45 11.02 -7.98
C CYS A 100 -10.71 11.03 -7.11
N ARG A 101 -11.73 10.26 -7.50
CA ARG A 101 -12.98 10.15 -6.74
C ARG A 101 -12.83 9.16 -5.58
N VAL A 102 -13.70 9.28 -4.57
CA VAL A 102 -13.78 8.32 -3.46
C VAL A 102 -14.01 6.90 -3.98
N GLY A 103 -13.19 5.97 -3.57
CA GLY A 103 -13.21 4.57 -4.03
C GLY A 103 -12.33 4.29 -5.25
N GLU A 104 -11.95 5.30 -6.03
CA GLU A 104 -11.05 5.13 -7.17
C GLU A 104 -9.58 4.99 -6.74
N ALA A 105 -8.76 4.54 -7.68
CA ALA A 105 -7.30 4.49 -7.53
C ALA A 105 -6.60 4.92 -8.82
N LYS A 106 -5.45 5.56 -8.69
CA LYS A 106 -4.59 6.00 -9.79
C LYS A 106 -3.13 5.69 -9.48
N ILE A 107 -2.33 5.35 -10.48
CA ILE A 107 -0.93 4.96 -10.31
C ILE A 107 0.03 6.03 -10.83
N THR A 108 1.11 6.25 -10.10
CA THR A 108 2.25 7.11 -10.48
C THR A 108 3.57 6.40 -10.23
N GLY A 109 4.67 6.96 -10.70
CA GLY A 109 6.01 6.60 -10.24
C GLY A 109 6.20 6.98 -8.78
N ALA A 110 7.13 6.31 -8.09
CA ALA A 110 7.47 6.63 -6.70
C ALA A 110 8.71 7.54 -6.59
N TYR A 111 9.38 7.81 -7.68
CA TYR A 111 10.56 8.70 -7.76
C TYR A 111 11.66 8.32 -6.76
N MET A 112 11.97 9.21 -5.80
CA MET A 112 13.04 9.00 -4.83
C MET A 112 12.71 8.00 -3.72
N LEU A 113 11.46 7.52 -3.63
CA LEU A 113 11.08 6.47 -2.67
C LEU A 113 11.72 5.12 -3.05
N PRO A 114 11.96 4.21 -2.08
CA PRO A 114 12.43 2.85 -2.35
C PRO A 114 11.48 2.05 -3.24
N ALA A 115 10.16 2.21 -3.09
CA ALA A 115 9.16 1.59 -3.96
C ALA A 115 9.29 2.05 -5.41
N LYS A 116 8.79 1.24 -6.35
CA LYS A 116 8.79 1.59 -7.79
C LYS A 116 7.62 2.51 -8.16
N TYR A 117 6.43 2.24 -7.58
CA TYR A 117 5.19 2.94 -7.87
C TYR A 117 4.47 3.37 -6.59
N VAL A 118 3.65 4.41 -6.73
CA VAL A 118 2.64 4.77 -5.74
C VAL A 118 1.25 4.57 -6.36
N ILE A 119 0.38 3.85 -5.68
CA ILE A 119 -1.03 3.74 -6.04
C ILE A 119 -1.80 4.62 -5.08
N HIS A 120 -2.38 5.70 -5.61
CA HIS A 120 -3.15 6.67 -4.85
C HIS A 120 -4.62 6.26 -4.85
N THR A 121 -5.22 6.14 -3.67
CA THR A 121 -6.67 5.91 -3.53
C THR A 121 -7.27 6.89 -2.55
N VAL A 122 -8.52 7.25 -2.76
CA VAL A 122 -9.25 8.21 -1.92
C VAL A 122 -10.29 7.45 -1.10
N GLY A 123 -9.98 7.25 0.17
CA GLY A 123 -10.89 6.60 1.10
C GLY A 123 -12.09 7.46 1.47
N PRO A 124 -13.20 6.84 1.93
CA PRO A 124 -14.37 7.57 2.39
C PRO A 124 -14.13 8.29 3.71
N GLN A 125 -14.84 9.39 3.91
CA GLN A 125 -14.98 10.01 5.21
C GLN A 125 -16.10 9.31 5.98
N GLY A 126 -15.79 8.89 7.22
CA GLY A 126 -16.67 8.08 8.03
C GLY A 126 -16.83 6.64 7.51
N GLU A 127 -17.69 5.87 8.16
CA GLU A 127 -17.90 4.46 7.91
C GLU A 127 -18.78 4.23 6.68
N LYS A 128 -18.13 3.91 5.54
CA LYS A 128 -18.76 3.58 4.25
C LYS A 128 -18.07 2.34 3.68
N PRO A 129 -18.50 1.12 4.08
CA PRO A 129 -17.77 -0.12 3.77
C PRO A 129 -17.63 -0.38 2.26
N GLU A 130 -18.67 -0.08 1.47
CA GLU A 130 -18.62 -0.24 0.02
C GLU A 130 -17.51 0.61 -0.63
N LYS A 131 -17.41 1.88 -0.23
CA LYS A 131 -16.39 2.79 -0.75
C LYS A 131 -14.99 2.41 -0.30
N LEU A 132 -14.83 1.95 0.93
CA LEU A 132 -13.55 1.45 1.42
C LEU A 132 -13.14 0.16 0.69
N ARG A 133 -14.09 -0.76 0.45
CA ARG A 133 -13.86 -1.96 -0.36
C ARG A 133 -13.39 -1.60 -1.78
N GLU A 134 -14.06 -0.65 -2.45
CA GLU A 134 -13.65 -0.17 -3.78
C GLU A 134 -12.19 0.31 -3.79
N CYS A 135 -11.73 1.00 -2.73
CA CYS A 135 -10.33 1.44 -2.62
C CYS A 135 -9.35 0.25 -2.71
N TYR A 136 -9.56 -0.79 -1.90
CA TYR A 136 -8.70 -1.97 -1.90
C TYR A 136 -8.77 -2.74 -3.23
N GLU A 137 -9.98 -2.96 -3.75
CA GLU A 137 -10.19 -3.65 -5.03
C GLU A 137 -9.50 -2.92 -6.18
N ASN A 138 -9.68 -1.61 -6.29
CA ASN A 138 -9.12 -0.82 -7.39
C ASN A 138 -7.59 -0.72 -7.29
N CYS A 139 -7.02 -0.65 -6.09
CA CYS A 139 -5.57 -0.74 -5.91
C CYS A 139 -5.02 -2.10 -6.37
N LEU A 140 -5.66 -3.20 -5.99
CA LEU A 140 -5.24 -4.55 -6.39
C LEU A 140 -5.41 -4.79 -7.89
N LYS A 141 -6.49 -4.27 -8.50
CA LYS A 141 -6.68 -4.31 -9.96
C LYS A 141 -5.59 -3.56 -10.70
N LEU A 142 -5.18 -2.39 -10.20
CA LEU A 142 -4.06 -1.63 -10.78
C LEU A 142 -2.74 -2.38 -10.62
N ALA A 143 -2.48 -2.99 -9.47
CA ALA A 143 -1.29 -3.81 -9.28
C ALA A 143 -1.24 -4.96 -10.30
N LYS A 144 -2.32 -5.71 -10.44
CA LYS A 144 -2.44 -6.79 -11.43
C LYS A 144 -2.25 -6.28 -12.86
N ALA A 145 -2.93 -5.21 -13.26
CA ALA A 145 -2.86 -4.64 -14.60
C ALA A 145 -1.45 -4.13 -14.97
N ASN A 146 -0.67 -3.71 -13.99
CA ASN A 146 0.71 -3.25 -14.17
C ASN A 146 1.76 -4.32 -13.82
N GLN A 147 1.34 -5.56 -13.61
CA GLN A 147 2.22 -6.71 -13.29
C GLN A 147 3.10 -6.47 -12.05
N LEU A 148 2.56 -5.74 -11.07
CA LEU A 148 3.23 -5.48 -9.80
C LEU A 148 2.98 -6.66 -8.86
N ARG A 149 4.05 -7.26 -8.36
CA ARG A 149 4.00 -8.49 -7.58
C ARG A 149 3.86 -8.26 -6.07
N THR A 150 4.26 -7.08 -5.61
CA THR A 150 4.26 -6.74 -4.18
C THR A 150 3.60 -5.40 -3.95
N ILE A 151 2.66 -5.35 -3.01
CA ILE A 151 1.89 -4.14 -2.68
C ILE A 151 1.74 -4.00 -1.16
N ALA A 152 1.90 -2.78 -0.65
CA ALA A 152 1.64 -2.47 0.76
C ALA A 152 0.51 -1.46 0.90
N PHE A 153 -0.40 -1.72 1.84
CA PHE A 153 -1.52 -0.86 2.19
C PHE A 153 -1.31 -0.19 3.55
N PRO A 154 -1.57 1.12 3.67
CA PRO A 154 -1.76 1.78 4.95
C PRO A 154 -3.16 1.49 5.49
N CYS A 155 -3.47 1.94 6.71
CA CYS A 155 -4.82 1.90 7.26
C CYS A 155 -5.70 3.00 6.65
N ILE A 156 -6.31 2.73 5.50
CA ILE A 156 -7.08 3.72 4.72
C ILE A 156 -8.26 4.25 5.54
N SER A 157 -8.48 5.55 5.52
CA SER A 157 -9.59 6.30 6.15
C SER A 157 -9.62 6.32 7.69
N THR A 158 -8.74 5.61 8.40
CA THR A 158 -8.81 5.50 9.87
C THR A 158 -8.19 6.69 10.62
N GLY A 159 -7.48 7.58 9.94
CA GLY A 159 -6.94 8.81 10.51
C GLY A 159 -7.96 9.96 10.49
N ILE A 160 -7.66 11.02 9.75
CA ILE A 160 -8.48 12.24 9.66
C ILE A 160 -9.92 11.96 9.19
N TYR A 161 -10.10 10.93 8.35
CA TYR A 161 -11.42 10.55 7.82
C TYR A 161 -12.28 9.75 8.81
N ARG A 162 -11.75 9.41 10.00
CA ARG A 162 -12.47 8.86 11.16
C ARG A 162 -13.25 7.57 10.89
N TYR A 163 -12.81 6.75 9.96
CA TYR A 163 -13.36 5.41 9.84
C TYR A 163 -12.93 4.58 11.07
N PRO A 164 -13.82 3.85 11.76
CA PRO A 164 -13.44 3.03 12.91
C PRO A 164 -12.39 1.97 12.51
N GLN A 165 -11.34 1.79 13.33
CA GLN A 165 -10.17 0.95 13.01
C GLN A 165 -10.56 -0.51 12.73
N ARG A 166 -11.33 -1.15 13.61
CA ARG A 166 -11.68 -2.57 13.46
C ARG A 166 -12.58 -2.83 12.24
N PRO A 167 -13.70 -2.14 12.00
CA PRO A 167 -14.46 -2.28 10.77
C PRO A 167 -13.66 -2.01 9.50
N ALA A 168 -12.74 -1.04 9.52
CA ALA A 168 -11.86 -0.77 8.38
C ALA A 168 -10.92 -1.94 8.10
N ALA A 169 -10.31 -2.52 9.14
CA ALA A 169 -9.44 -3.69 9.01
C ALA A 169 -10.22 -4.92 8.49
N GLN A 170 -11.47 -5.12 8.92
CA GLN A 170 -12.33 -6.19 8.40
C GLN A 170 -12.59 -6.04 6.90
N VAL A 171 -12.89 -4.83 6.43
CA VAL A 171 -13.04 -4.55 4.99
C VAL A 171 -11.74 -4.82 4.24
N ALA A 172 -10.61 -4.37 4.76
CA ALA A 172 -9.30 -4.59 4.14
C ALA A 172 -8.99 -6.08 3.98
N LEU A 173 -9.09 -6.84 5.06
CA LEU A 173 -8.75 -8.28 5.09
C LEU A 173 -9.70 -9.12 4.24
N SER A 174 -11.01 -8.88 4.33
CA SER A 174 -11.99 -9.62 3.52
C SER A 174 -11.83 -9.34 2.02
N THR A 175 -11.54 -8.09 1.64
CA THR A 175 -11.35 -7.70 0.25
C THR A 175 -10.08 -8.30 -0.33
N VAL A 176 -8.97 -8.21 0.40
CA VAL A 176 -7.69 -8.80 -0.03
C VAL A 176 -7.81 -10.32 -0.12
N LYS A 177 -8.43 -10.98 0.86
CA LYS A 177 -8.65 -12.43 0.82
C LYS A 177 -9.42 -12.84 -0.44
N LYS A 178 -10.56 -12.19 -0.69
CA LYS A 178 -11.35 -12.46 -1.88
C LYS A 178 -10.54 -12.27 -3.17
N PHE A 179 -9.80 -11.16 -3.28
CA PHE A 179 -8.97 -10.91 -4.46
C PHE A 179 -7.92 -12.00 -4.69
N LEU A 180 -7.24 -12.44 -3.64
CA LEU A 180 -6.21 -13.47 -3.73
C LEU A 180 -6.79 -14.84 -4.13
N LEU A 181 -7.99 -15.17 -3.64
CA LEU A 181 -8.69 -16.40 -4.04
C LEU A 181 -9.13 -16.36 -5.52
N ASP A 182 -9.61 -15.21 -5.97
CA ASP A 182 -10.08 -15.04 -7.36
C ASP A 182 -8.91 -14.84 -8.36
N ASN A 183 -7.70 -14.56 -7.88
CA ASN A 183 -6.54 -14.18 -8.71
C ASN A 183 -5.22 -14.73 -8.11
N GLU A 184 -5.09 -16.04 -8.03
CA GLU A 184 -3.98 -16.71 -7.32
C GLU A 184 -2.58 -16.22 -7.73
N ASP A 185 -2.36 -16.00 -9.03
CA ASP A 185 -1.04 -15.61 -9.56
C ASP A 185 -0.88 -14.09 -9.79
N ALA A 186 -1.82 -13.26 -9.34
CA ALA A 186 -1.76 -11.83 -9.62
C ALA A 186 -0.68 -11.10 -8.81
N VAL A 187 -0.45 -11.50 -7.56
CA VAL A 187 0.54 -10.90 -6.66
C VAL A 187 1.23 -11.97 -5.81
N ASP A 188 2.47 -11.69 -5.43
CA ASP A 188 3.26 -12.57 -4.55
C ASP A 188 3.13 -12.17 -3.09
N ARG A 189 2.92 -10.88 -2.81
CA ARG A 189 2.85 -10.39 -1.44
C ARG A 189 1.94 -9.18 -1.31
N VAL A 190 1.02 -9.23 -0.34
CA VAL A 190 0.26 -8.09 0.18
C VAL A 190 0.71 -7.80 1.61
N ILE A 191 1.16 -6.59 1.87
CA ILE A 191 1.64 -6.15 3.17
C ILE A 191 0.61 -5.18 3.77
N PHE A 192 0.03 -5.53 4.92
CA PHE A 192 -0.70 -4.59 5.75
C PHE A 192 0.30 -3.81 6.59
N CYS A 193 0.52 -2.56 6.20
CA CYS A 193 1.45 -1.66 6.87
C CYS A 193 0.69 -0.84 7.91
N VAL A 194 0.87 -1.17 9.18
CA VAL A 194 0.24 -0.47 10.29
C VAL A 194 1.24 0.48 10.95
N PHE A 195 0.76 1.61 11.45
CA PHE A 195 1.61 2.58 12.14
C PHE A 195 1.37 2.57 13.65
N LEU A 196 0.12 2.60 14.08
CA LEU A 196 -0.25 2.60 15.49
C LEU A 196 -0.24 1.19 16.07
N LYS A 197 0.08 1.09 17.37
CA LYS A 197 -0.01 -0.18 18.09
C LYS A 197 -1.45 -0.72 18.10
N SER A 198 -2.45 0.15 18.24
CA SER A 198 -3.86 -0.24 18.21
C SER A 198 -4.25 -0.88 16.87
N ASP A 199 -3.77 -0.38 15.75
CA ASP A 199 -3.99 -1.01 14.45
C ASP A 199 -3.32 -2.39 14.38
N LYS A 200 -2.07 -2.48 14.86
CA LYS A 200 -1.35 -3.77 14.90
C LYS A 200 -2.11 -4.82 15.69
N ASP A 201 -2.56 -4.49 16.90
CA ASP A 201 -3.28 -5.43 17.77
C ASP A 201 -4.58 -5.91 17.10
N ILE A 202 -5.33 -5.00 16.44
CA ILE A 202 -6.54 -5.33 15.69
C ILE A 202 -6.23 -6.27 14.51
N TYR A 203 -5.19 -5.94 13.72
CA TYR A 203 -4.82 -6.77 12.56
C TYR A 203 -4.28 -8.14 12.97
N GLU A 204 -3.50 -8.25 14.05
CA GLU A 204 -3.03 -9.54 14.57
C GLU A 204 -4.19 -10.45 14.95
N GLU A 205 -5.21 -9.92 15.64
CA GLU A 205 -6.41 -10.70 15.99
C GLU A 205 -7.22 -11.10 14.74
N LEU A 206 -7.49 -10.15 13.84
CA LEU A 206 -8.32 -10.41 12.66
C LEU A 206 -7.64 -11.31 11.63
N LEU A 207 -6.31 -11.24 11.48
CA LEU A 207 -5.58 -12.12 10.59
C LEU A 207 -5.76 -13.59 10.96
N GLN A 208 -5.87 -13.93 12.25
CA GLN A 208 -6.19 -15.31 12.68
C GLN A 208 -7.56 -15.77 12.22
N GLN A 209 -8.50 -14.84 12.04
CA GLN A 209 -9.87 -15.16 11.60
C GLN A 209 -9.97 -15.24 10.06
N TYR A 210 -9.32 -14.32 9.35
CA TYR A 210 -9.40 -14.23 7.88
C TYR A 210 -8.41 -15.18 7.17
N PHE A 211 -7.25 -15.39 7.77
CA PHE A 211 -6.19 -16.26 7.26
C PHE A 211 -5.80 -17.23 8.39
N PRO A 212 -6.72 -18.12 8.79
CA PRO A 212 -6.46 -19.07 9.86
C PRO A 212 -5.28 -19.92 9.45
N VAL A 213 -4.39 -20.14 10.38
CA VAL A 213 -3.26 -21.03 10.22
C VAL A 213 -3.49 -22.13 11.23
N ASP A 214 -3.66 -23.37 10.79
CA ASP A 214 -4.00 -24.52 11.63
C ASP A 214 -3.07 -24.70 12.83
N GLN A 215 -3.68 -25.10 13.96
CA GLN A 215 -2.95 -25.30 15.23
C GLN A 215 -2.10 -26.54 15.19
#